data_5e92f5b2596b817ac860eb88bfa79e3d
#
_entry.id   5e92f5b2596b817ac860eb88bfa79e3d
#
_cell.length_a   1.000
_cell.length_b   1.000
_cell.length_c   1.000
_cell.angle_alpha   90.00
_cell.angle_beta   90.00
_cell.angle_gamma   90.00
#
_symmetry.space_group_name_H-M   'P 1'
#
loop_
_entity.id
_entity.type
_entity.pdbx_description
1 polymer ?
#
loop_
_entity_poly.entity_id
_entity_poly.type
_entity_poly.pdbx_seq_one_letter_code
_entity_poly.pdbx_strand_id
1 'polypeptide(L)'
;MSNFQSFFGMITMISDFWTGSDQPTGCYKLMSVEDSNGSIVNFVVTPDTYFVNHVMMTIGSMVIGFYDANLPVPMIFPPQYQATVMAKASQYENVKVDYFNADLVSSDGRLKLNIFPNTPMLLENGQQFTGNPTERNLIVVYGATTRSIPAQTTPYYIIVMC
;
A
#
# COMPACT_ATOMS: atom_id res chain seq x y z
N MET A 1 -9.38 -10.71 9.62
CA MET A 1 -8.09 -10.61 8.93
C MET A 1 -8.23 -9.75 7.69
N SER A 2 -7.27 -8.87 7.46
CA SER A 2 -7.26 -8.03 6.27
C SER A 2 -6.94 -8.87 5.03
N ASN A 3 -7.50 -8.44 3.90
CA ASN A 3 -7.21 -9.03 2.59
C ASN A 3 -6.79 -7.90 1.65
N PHE A 4 -5.49 -7.61 1.62
CA PHE A 4 -4.98 -6.51 0.81
C PHE A 4 -4.93 -6.88 -0.65
N GLN A 5 -5.48 -6.01 -1.46
CA GLN A 5 -5.41 -6.06 -2.91
C GLN A 5 -4.79 -4.76 -3.41
N SER A 6 -4.35 -4.75 -4.66
CA SER A 6 -3.69 -3.59 -5.21
C SER A 6 -4.18 -3.28 -6.62
N PHE A 7 -4.00 -2.02 -7.02
CA PHE A 7 -4.26 -1.58 -8.38
C PHE A 7 -3.15 -0.62 -8.81
N PHE A 8 -2.57 -0.91 -9.96
CA PHE A 8 -1.44 -0.15 -10.53
C PHE A 8 -1.90 0.62 -11.74
N GLY A 9 -1.51 1.87 -11.83
CA GLY A 9 -1.81 2.69 -12.99
C GLY A 9 -1.34 4.13 -12.84
N MET A 10 -1.83 4.98 -13.73
CA MET A 10 -1.51 6.40 -13.74
C MET A 10 -2.61 7.20 -13.07
N ILE A 11 -2.24 8.17 -12.23
CA ILE A 11 -3.21 9.13 -11.69
C ILE A 11 -3.66 10.05 -12.82
N THR A 12 -4.97 10.03 -13.09
CA THR A 12 -5.58 10.85 -14.13
C THR A 12 -6.35 12.04 -13.56
N MET A 13 -6.79 11.96 -12.29
CA MET A 13 -7.55 13.02 -11.64
C MET A 13 -7.29 12.99 -10.14
N ILE A 14 -7.17 14.18 -9.56
CA ILE A 14 -7.13 14.37 -8.10
C ILE A 14 -8.15 15.47 -7.78
N SER A 15 -9.11 15.14 -6.93
CA SER A 15 -10.13 16.09 -6.52
C SER A 15 -10.38 15.97 -5.01
N ASP A 16 -11.01 16.97 -4.44
CA ASP A 16 -11.47 16.87 -3.07
C ASP A 16 -12.61 15.87 -2.97
N PHE A 17 -12.58 15.06 -1.94
CA PHE A 17 -13.65 14.09 -1.65
C PHE A 17 -14.41 14.57 -0.43
N TRP A 18 -15.70 14.84 -0.66
CA TRP A 18 -16.58 15.36 0.37
C TRP A 18 -17.38 14.22 0.99
N THR A 19 -17.26 14.06 2.30
CA THR A 19 -17.86 12.94 3.02
C THR A 19 -19.11 13.36 3.81
N GLY A 20 -19.44 14.64 3.87
CA GLY A 20 -20.62 15.15 4.56
C GLY A 20 -20.45 16.59 5.03
N SER A 21 -21.56 17.22 5.46
CA SER A 21 -21.56 18.63 5.85
C SER A 21 -20.73 18.94 7.09
N ASP A 22 -20.46 17.92 7.90
CA ASP A 22 -19.73 18.08 9.16
C ASP A 22 -18.23 17.84 9.01
N GLN A 23 -17.76 17.49 7.80
CA GLN A 23 -16.33 17.21 7.54
C GLN A 23 -15.62 18.45 7.04
N PRO A 24 -14.41 18.75 7.56
CA PRO A 24 -13.60 19.82 7.00
C PRO A 24 -13.27 19.53 5.53
N THR A 25 -13.40 20.53 4.68
CA THR A 25 -13.01 20.40 3.27
C THR A 25 -11.51 20.32 3.15
N GLY A 26 -11.02 19.55 2.15
CA GLY A 26 -9.60 19.46 1.83
C GLY A 26 -8.84 18.35 2.55
N CYS A 27 -9.45 17.66 3.52
CA CYS A 27 -8.78 16.59 4.24
C CYS A 27 -8.84 15.24 3.52
N TYR A 28 -9.81 15.05 2.65
CA TYR A 28 -10.02 13.81 1.90
C TYR A 28 -9.87 14.10 0.42
N LYS A 29 -9.18 13.20 -0.29
CA LYS A 29 -8.97 13.32 -1.73
C LYS A 29 -9.53 12.09 -2.44
N LEU A 30 -9.96 12.28 -3.68
CA LEU A 30 -10.29 11.21 -4.59
C LEU A 30 -9.25 11.20 -5.70
N MET A 31 -8.53 10.09 -5.84
CA MET A 31 -7.52 9.92 -6.87
C MET A 31 -7.98 8.84 -7.84
N SER A 32 -8.21 9.23 -9.10
CA SER A 32 -8.54 8.27 -10.15
C SER A 32 -7.26 7.71 -10.74
N VAL A 33 -7.18 6.39 -10.79
CA VAL A 33 -6.02 5.66 -11.31
C VAL A 33 -6.50 4.80 -12.47
N GLU A 34 -5.84 4.94 -13.62
CA GLU A 34 -6.17 4.21 -14.84
C GLU A 34 -5.01 3.30 -15.22
N ASP A 35 -5.31 2.01 -15.46
CA ASP A 35 -4.30 1.05 -15.89
C ASP A 35 -4.08 1.08 -17.41
N SER A 36 -3.18 0.23 -17.91
CA SER A 36 -2.86 0.18 -19.34
C SER A 36 -4.01 -0.34 -20.21
N ASN A 37 -5.01 -0.97 -19.61
CA ASN A 37 -6.19 -1.49 -20.32
C ASN A 37 -7.36 -0.52 -20.31
N GLY A 38 -7.20 0.66 -19.72
CA GLY A 38 -8.27 1.64 -19.58
C GLY A 38 -9.22 1.42 -18.41
N SER A 39 -8.93 0.46 -17.54
CA SER A 39 -9.71 0.26 -16.32
C SER A 39 -9.39 1.35 -15.31
N ILE A 40 -10.42 1.87 -14.63
CA ILE A 40 -10.28 2.97 -13.69
C ILE A 40 -10.72 2.50 -12.31
N VAL A 41 -9.92 2.86 -11.31
CA VAL A 41 -10.25 2.71 -9.90
C VAL A 41 -10.11 4.08 -9.24
N ASN A 42 -11.10 4.45 -8.43
CA ASN A 42 -11.04 5.66 -7.65
C ASN A 42 -10.60 5.30 -6.22
N PHE A 43 -9.50 5.88 -5.78
CA PHE A 43 -9.02 5.72 -4.41
C PHE A 43 -9.43 6.91 -3.55
N VAL A 44 -10.08 6.63 -2.43
CA VAL A 44 -10.34 7.62 -1.40
C VAL A 44 -9.10 7.70 -0.52
N VAL A 45 -8.46 8.84 -0.53
CA VAL A 45 -7.26 9.12 0.27
C VAL A 45 -7.66 9.92 1.49
N THR A 46 -7.39 9.40 2.67
CA THR A 46 -7.73 10.02 3.94
C THR A 46 -6.45 10.43 4.67
N PRO A 47 -6.55 11.19 5.78
CA PRO A 47 -5.37 11.47 6.60
C PRO A 47 -4.66 10.22 7.12
N ASP A 48 -5.35 9.08 7.18
CA ASP A 48 -4.77 7.81 7.64
C ASP A 48 -4.14 6.98 6.53
N THR A 49 -4.26 7.40 5.28
CA THR A 49 -3.59 6.71 4.16
C THR A 49 -2.08 6.90 4.28
N TYR A 50 -1.35 5.79 4.32
CA TYR A 50 0.11 5.85 4.39
C TYR A 50 0.70 5.96 2.98
N PHE A 51 1.56 6.96 2.78
CA PHE A 51 2.28 7.15 1.51
C PHE A 51 3.73 6.71 1.69
N VAL A 52 4.12 5.68 0.96
CA VAL A 52 5.50 5.17 1.01
C VAL A 52 6.46 6.31 0.62
N ASN A 53 7.49 6.53 1.44
CA ASN A 53 8.48 7.60 1.29
C ASN A 53 7.89 9.02 1.40
N HIS A 54 6.66 9.16 1.90
CA HIS A 54 5.99 10.45 2.09
C HIS A 54 5.98 11.35 0.85
N VAL A 55 5.88 10.74 -0.33
CA VAL A 55 5.89 11.48 -1.60
C VAL A 55 4.56 12.18 -1.84
N MET A 56 4.62 13.34 -2.50
CA MET A 56 3.42 13.99 -3.01
C MET A 56 3.04 13.36 -4.34
N MET A 57 1.77 12.95 -4.47
CA MET A 57 1.25 12.43 -5.73
C MET A 57 0.71 13.56 -6.59
N THR A 58 0.94 13.46 -7.88
CA THR A 58 0.45 14.43 -8.87
C THR A 58 -0.21 13.70 -10.04
N ILE A 59 -1.03 14.42 -10.81
CA ILE A 59 -1.59 13.90 -12.05
C ILE A 59 -0.45 13.49 -12.98
N GLY A 60 -0.53 12.29 -13.56
CA GLY A 60 0.52 11.69 -14.37
C GLY A 60 1.47 10.80 -13.63
N SER A 61 1.42 10.75 -12.28
CA SER A 61 2.24 9.83 -11.50
C SER A 61 1.79 8.39 -11.73
N MET A 62 2.74 7.50 -11.94
CA MET A 62 2.50 6.05 -11.94
C MET A 62 2.53 5.57 -10.49
N VAL A 63 1.45 4.93 -10.05
CA VAL A 63 1.27 4.56 -8.64
C VAL A 63 0.71 3.16 -8.50
N ILE A 64 0.90 2.60 -7.32
CA ILE A 64 0.18 1.41 -6.87
C ILE A 64 -0.59 1.78 -5.60
N GLY A 65 -1.89 1.53 -5.60
CA GLY A 65 -2.73 1.72 -4.42
C GLY A 65 -3.11 0.38 -3.82
N PHE A 66 -3.08 0.30 -2.49
CA PHE A 66 -3.45 -0.89 -1.74
C PHE A 66 -4.70 -0.60 -0.93
N TYR A 67 -5.60 -1.57 -0.91
CA TYR A 67 -6.84 -1.47 -0.15
C TYR A 67 -7.19 -2.81 0.46
N ASP A 68 -7.98 -2.79 1.53
CA ASP A 68 -8.46 -4.00 2.18
C ASP A 68 -9.78 -4.43 1.53
N ALA A 69 -9.75 -5.53 0.78
CA ALA A 69 -10.91 -6.03 0.07
C ALA A 69 -12.02 -6.56 0.99
N ASN A 70 -11.74 -6.74 2.29
CA ASN A 70 -12.74 -7.17 3.27
C ASN A 70 -13.59 -6.01 3.80
N LEU A 71 -13.20 -4.76 3.52
CA LEU A 71 -14.00 -3.61 3.91
C LEU A 71 -15.16 -3.40 2.94
N PRO A 72 -16.33 -2.96 3.43
CA PRO A 72 -17.45 -2.68 2.55
C PRO A 72 -17.13 -1.51 1.63
N VAL A 73 -17.63 -1.58 0.39
CA VAL A 73 -17.46 -0.54 -0.62
C VAL A 73 -18.80 -0.17 -1.22
N PRO A 74 -18.96 1.07 -1.71
CA PRO A 74 -20.18 1.45 -2.41
C PRO A 74 -20.30 0.67 -3.72
N MET A 75 -21.55 0.34 -4.10
CA MET A 75 -21.83 -0.35 -5.36
C MET A 75 -21.95 0.67 -6.48
N ILE A 76 -20.81 1.24 -6.88
CA ILE A 76 -20.75 2.25 -7.94
C ILE A 76 -19.68 1.90 -8.96
N PHE A 77 -19.73 2.53 -10.11
CA PHE A 77 -18.74 2.40 -11.17
C PHE A 77 -18.24 3.80 -11.56
N PRO A 78 -16.93 4.05 -11.67
CA PRO A 78 -15.82 3.10 -11.43
C PRO A 78 -15.75 2.63 -9.97
N PRO A 79 -15.11 1.47 -9.69
CA PRO A 79 -14.94 1.00 -8.32
C PRO A 79 -14.26 2.06 -7.45
N GLN A 80 -14.70 2.16 -6.21
CA GLN A 80 -14.16 3.11 -5.25
C GLN A 80 -13.67 2.36 -4.02
N TYR A 81 -12.37 2.49 -3.72
CA TYR A 81 -11.75 1.84 -2.58
C TYR A 81 -11.08 2.86 -1.68
N GLN A 82 -11.12 2.62 -0.38
CA GLN A 82 -10.35 3.42 0.57
C GLN A 82 -8.89 2.97 0.50
N ALA A 83 -7.99 3.86 0.14
CA ALA A 83 -6.58 3.55 0.06
C ALA A 83 -6.00 3.42 1.47
N THR A 84 -5.44 2.24 1.77
CA THR A 84 -4.70 2.02 3.01
C THR A 84 -3.26 2.49 2.85
N VAL A 85 -2.66 2.16 1.71
CA VAL A 85 -1.27 2.51 1.38
C VAL A 85 -1.22 2.92 -0.08
N MET A 86 -0.45 3.94 -0.39
CA MET A 86 -0.13 4.31 -1.78
C MET A 86 1.37 4.45 -1.94
N ALA A 87 1.87 4.02 -3.08
CA ALA A 87 3.28 4.09 -3.41
C ALA A 87 3.46 4.56 -4.85
N LYS A 88 4.47 5.39 -5.07
CA LYS A 88 4.86 5.80 -6.40
C LYS A 88 5.68 4.69 -7.05
N ALA A 89 5.40 4.37 -8.31
CA ALA A 89 6.13 3.34 -9.04
C ALA A 89 7.61 3.74 -9.17
N SER A 90 8.49 2.75 -9.03
CA SER A 90 9.94 2.92 -9.12
C SER A 90 10.55 1.73 -9.83
N GLN A 91 11.67 1.97 -10.54
CA GLN A 91 12.46 0.89 -11.13
C GLN A 91 13.27 0.12 -10.09
N TYR A 92 13.50 0.73 -8.93
CA TYR A 92 14.46 0.23 -7.93
C TYR A 92 13.77 -0.33 -6.69
N GLU A 93 12.52 0.01 -6.49
CA GLU A 93 11.77 -0.39 -5.31
C GLU A 93 10.45 -1.03 -5.71
N ASN A 94 10.14 -2.16 -5.08
CA ASN A 94 8.83 -2.78 -5.12
C ASN A 94 8.17 -2.61 -3.75
N VAL A 95 6.87 -2.55 -3.71
CA VAL A 95 6.11 -2.42 -2.47
C VAL A 95 5.10 -3.56 -2.41
N LYS A 96 5.04 -4.22 -1.26
CA LYS A 96 4.00 -5.22 -0.96
C LYS A 96 3.38 -4.90 0.38
N VAL A 97 2.07 -4.94 0.43
CA VAL A 97 1.29 -4.81 1.67
C VAL A 97 0.53 -6.10 1.85
N ASP A 98 0.82 -6.82 2.92
CA ASP A 98 0.17 -8.11 3.19
C ASP A 98 0.35 -8.50 4.65
N TYR A 99 -0.39 -9.52 5.05
CA TYR A 99 -0.15 -10.24 6.29
C TYR A 99 1.00 -11.23 6.08
N PHE A 100 1.96 -11.22 6.99
CA PHE A 100 3.09 -12.16 6.97
C PHE A 100 2.99 -13.07 8.19
N ASN A 101 3.12 -14.37 7.94
CA ASN A 101 2.96 -15.39 8.98
C ASN A 101 4.20 -15.52 9.88
N ALA A 102 4.23 -16.57 10.72
CA ALA A 102 5.34 -16.83 11.63
C ALA A 102 6.67 -17.06 10.89
N ASP A 103 6.62 -17.54 9.66
CA ASP A 103 7.80 -17.76 8.81
C ASP A 103 8.13 -16.56 7.91
N LEU A 104 7.44 -15.43 8.10
CA LEU A 104 7.58 -14.22 7.29
C LEU A 104 7.26 -14.45 5.81
N VAL A 105 6.29 -15.32 5.55
CA VAL A 105 5.73 -15.54 4.22
C VAL A 105 4.42 -14.79 4.10
N SER A 106 4.25 -14.08 2.99
CA SER A 106 3.03 -13.34 2.72
C SER A 106 1.82 -14.27 2.59
N SER A 107 0.62 -13.76 2.89
CA SER A 107 -0.61 -14.57 2.89
C SER A 107 -0.91 -15.19 1.54
N ASP A 108 -0.48 -14.56 0.44
CA ASP A 108 -0.61 -15.11 -0.91
C ASP A 108 0.46 -16.14 -1.26
N GLY A 109 1.40 -16.40 -0.36
CA GLY A 109 2.47 -17.40 -0.56
C GLY A 109 3.55 -17.01 -1.54
N ARG A 110 3.61 -15.75 -1.97
CA ARG A 110 4.49 -15.31 -3.06
C ARG A 110 5.78 -14.66 -2.62
N LEU A 111 5.84 -14.14 -1.39
CA LEU A 111 7.02 -13.42 -0.91
C LEU A 111 7.39 -13.90 0.48
N LYS A 112 8.66 -14.22 0.66
CA LYS A 112 9.26 -14.52 1.96
C LYS A 112 10.32 -13.48 2.26
N LEU A 113 10.32 -13.00 3.51
CA LEU A 113 11.26 -11.98 3.96
C LEU A 113 12.41 -12.63 4.73
N ASN A 114 13.64 -12.24 4.38
CA ASN A 114 14.85 -12.55 5.13
C ASN A 114 15.24 -11.29 5.89
N ILE A 115 14.92 -11.25 7.18
CA ILE A 115 15.16 -10.09 8.03
C ILE A 115 16.45 -10.33 8.82
N PHE A 116 17.34 -9.35 8.79
CA PHE A 116 18.60 -9.35 9.52
C PHE A 116 18.55 -8.31 10.63
N PRO A 117 19.50 -8.37 11.60
CA PRO A 117 19.48 -7.40 12.70
C PRO A 117 19.56 -5.93 12.27
N ASN A 118 20.14 -5.66 11.09
CA ASN A 118 20.26 -4.30 10.56
C ASN A 118 19.12 -3.92 9.58
N THR A 119 18.15 -4.80 9.36
CA THR A 119 17.01 -4.45 8.51
C THR A 119 16.15 -3.39 9.24
N PRO A 120 15.98 -2.19 8.65
CA PRO A 120 15.15 -1.16 9.29
C PRO A 120 13.69 -1.59 9.38
N MET A 121 13.13 -1.48 10.58
CA MET A 121 11.70 -1.72 10.82
C MET A 121 11.14 -0.52 11.56
N LEU A 122 10.17 0.13 10.95
CA LEU A 122 9.60 1.38 11.45
C LEU A 122 8.10 1.24 11.64
N LEU A 123 7.56 2.08 12.50
CA LEU A 123 6.13 2.33 12.59
C LEU A 123 5.71 3.32 11.51
N GLU A 124 4.40 3.42 11.26
CA GLU A 124 3.87 4.38 10.28
C GLU A 124 4.21 5.82 10.61
N ASN A 125 4.42 6.13 11.89
CA ASN A 125 4.82 7.47 12.32
C ASN A 125 6.35 7.72 12.22
N GLY A 126 7.09 6.77 11.65
CA GLY A 126 8.54 6.90 11.46
C GLY A 126 9.39 6.46 12.63
N GLN A 127 8.81 6.07 13.74
CA GLN A 127 9.55 5.62 14.91
C GLN A 127 10.00 4.16 14.72
N GLN A 128 11.08 3.80 15.40
CA GLN A 128 11.61 2.44 15.32
C GLN A 128 10.65 1.42 15.93
N PHE A 129 10.38 0.35 15.21
CA PHE A 129 9.64 -0.78 15.73
C PHE A 129 10.60 -1.72 16.45
N THR A 130 10.27 -2.09 17.68
CA THR A 130 11.13 -2.92 18.54
C THR A 130 10.52 -4.28 18.87
N GLY A 131 9.33 -4.58 18.34
CA GLY A 131 8.64 -5.84 18.60
C GLY A 131 8.97 -6.93 17.57
N ASN A 132 8.12 -7.93 17.50
CA ASN A 132 8.25 -9.05 16.58
C ASN A 132 7.40 -8.76 15.32
N PRO A 133 8.02 -8.76 14.12
CA PRO A 133 7.31 -8.46 12.89
C PRO A 133 6.45 -9.60 12.35
N THR A 134 6.52 -10.79 12.94
CA THR A 134 5.76 -11.94 12.45
C THR A 134 4.29 -11.85 12.84
N GLU A 135 3.44 -12.53 12.08
CA GLU A 135 2.00 -12.68 12.33
C GLU A 135 1.28 -11.34 12.41
N ARG A 136 1.60 -10.44 11.46
CA ARG A 136 0.97 -9.13 11.37
C ARG A 136 1.06 -8.55 9.96
N ASN A 137 0.34 -7.45 9.74
CA ASN A 137 0.37 -6.74 8.48
C ASN A 137 1.63 -5.90 8.38
N LEU A 138 2.30 -5.98 7.24
CA LEU A 138 3.53 -5.25 6.96
C LEU A 138 3.44 -4.53 5.62
N ILE A 139 4.06 -3.36 5.55
CA ILE A 139 4.39 -2.70 4.29
C ILE A 139 5.86 -2.98 4.04
N VAL A 140 6.16 -3.68 2.95
CA VAL A 140 7.52 -4.11 2.64
C VAL A 140 8.02 -3.38 1.41
N VAL A 141 9.14 -2.68 1.55
CA VAL A 141 9.82 -2.03 0.43
C VAL A 141 11.08 -2.83 0.14
N TYR A 142 11.16 -3.38 -1.08
CA TYR A 142 12.21 -4.32 -1.41
C TYR A 142 12.66 -4.14 -2.87
N GLY A 143 13.81 -4.71 -3.17
CA GLY A 143 14.39 -4.72 -4.51
C GLY A 143 14.38 -6.09 -5.14
N ALA A 144 15.56 -6.63 -5.38
CA ALA A 144 15.71 -7.94 -6.02
C ALA A 144 15.14 -9.07 -5.18
N THR A 145 14.62 -10.08 -5.86
CA THR A 145 14.14 -11.31 -5.25
C THR A 145 14.77 -12.51 -5.92
N THR A 146 14.75 -13.65 -5.21
CA THR A 146 15.07 -14.94 -5.85
C THR A 146 13.91 -15.31 -6.81
N ARG A 147 14.18 -16.30 -7.68
CA ARG A 147 13.17 -16.81 -8.63
C ARG A 147 12.42 -18.02 -8.10
N SER A 148 12.48 -18.28 -6.80
CA SER A 148 11.78 -19.38 -6.15
C SER A 148 10.32 -19.03 -5.88
N ILE A 149 9.54 -20.02 -5.41
CA ILE A 149 8.17 -19.83 -4.94
C ILE A 149 8.11 -20.38 -3.51
N PRO A 150 7.95 -19.53 -2.49
CA PRO A 150 7.89 -18.06 -2.56
C PRO A 150 9.21 -17.44 -2.98
N ALA A 151 9.16 -16.33 -3.69
CA ALA A 151 10.33 -15.50 -3.92
C ALA A 151 10.86 -14.98 -2.58
N GLN A 152 12.18 -14.86 -2.45
CA GLN A 152 12.80 -14.41 -1.20
C GLN A 152 13.52 -13.09 -1.44
N THR A 153 13.42 -12.20 -0.46
CA THR A 153 14.09 -10.91 -0.51
C THR A 153 14.56 -10.48 0.87
N THR A 154 15.63 -9.71 0.89
CA THR A 154 16.02 -8.92 2.05
C THR A 154 15.49 -7.52 1.84
N PRO A 155 14.47 -7.09 2.60
CA PRO A 155 13.84 -5.78 2.37
C PRO A 155 14.81 -4.63 2.59
N TYR A 156 14.59 -3.53 1.85
CA TYR A 156 15.26 -2.28 2.16
C TYR A 156 14.80 -1.74 3.51
N TYR A 157 13.49 -1.79 3.75
CA TYR A 157 12.91 -1.48 5.05
C TYR A 157 11.48 -2.01 5.12
N ILE A 158 10.97 -2.09 6.33
CA ILE A 158 9.61 -2.57 6.63
C ILE A 158 8.91 -1.51 7.46
N ILE A 159 7.65 -1.24 7.12
CA ILE A 159 6.76 -0.45 7.96
C ILE A 159 5.76 -1.42 8.60
N VAL A 160 5.72 -1.44 9.91
CA VAL A 160 4.83 -2.30 10.66
C VAL A 160 3.51 -1.58 10.87
N MET A 161 2.43 -2.23 10.44
CA MET A 161 1.07 -1.70 10.60
C MET A 161 0.51 -2.16 11.93
N CYS A 162 0.30 -1.22 12.81
CA CYS A 162 -0.34 -1.46 14.10
C CYS A 162 -1.79 -0.98 14.06
#